data_f595b74d7b02aadccad3bf2a21a2f1a3
#
_entry.id   f595b74d7b02aadccad3bf2a21a2f1a3
#
_cell.length_a   1.000
_cell.length_b   1.000
_cell.length_c   1.000
_cell.angle_alpha   90.00
_cell.angle_beta   90.00
_cell.angle_gamma   90.00
#
_symmetry.space_group_name_H-M   'P 1'
#
loop_
_entity.id
_entity.type
_entity.pdbx_description
1 polymer ?
#
loop_
_entity_poly.entity_id
_entity_poly.type
_entity_poly.pdbx_seq_one_letter_code
_entity_poly.pdbx_strand_id
1 'polypeptide(L)'
;MTVKLRIPKMLHDEMLVDLRRPHAFAFERVGFMYCKQSSLRNGRLLLAYKYRPIEDEQYIQDDTVGARFDSSSVRSALQTTLSDGASAFHIHLHSHAGTPQFSRVDTREMQALIPCFVNLSPERCHGALVLSLDSIVGRVWSVDCPLGEPLSKISVVGERIRLFGYRND
;
A
#
# COMPACT_ATOMS: atom_id res chain seq x y z
N MET A 1 -13.85 12.23 -1.27
CA MET A 1 -13.13 12.61 -2.54
C MET A 1 -12.84 11.33 -3.31
N THR A 2 -12.96 11.31 -4.65
CA THR A 2 -12.66 10.10 -5.43
C THR A 2 -11.16 9.93 -5.64
N VAL A 3 -10.57 8.84 -5.12
CA VAL A 3 -9.17 8.53 -5.36
C VAL A 3 -9.05 7.23 -6.16
N LYS A 4 -8.37 7.31 -7.31
CA LYS A 4 -8.14 6.19 -8.21
C LYS A 4 -6.67 5.83 -8.23
N LEU A 5 -6.38 4.52 -8.20
CA LEU A 5 -5.01 3.99 -8.25
C LEU A 5 -4.82 3.19 -9.55
N ARG A 6 -3.72 3.45 -10.24
CA ARG A 6 -3.26 2.65 -11.38
C ARG A 6 -1.92 2.03 -11.06
N ILE A 7 -1.81 0.74 -11.27
CA ILE A 7 -0.59 -0.05 -11.04
C ILE A 7 -0.18 -0.67 -12.39
N PRO A 8 1.01 -0.40 -12.91
CA PRO A 8 1.53 -1.13 -14.06
C PRO A 8 1.61 -2.63 -13.77
N LYS A 9 1.27 -3.47 -14.74
CA LYS A 9 1.26 -4.94 -14.55
C LYS A 9 2.63 -5.46 -14.10
N MET A 10 3.71 -4.96 -14.67
CA MET A 10 5.07 -5.37 -14.29
C MET A 10 5.33 -5.10 -12.81
N LEU A 11 4.95 -3.92 -12.31
CA LEU A 11 5.12 -3.57 -10.91
C LEU A 11 4.23 -4.42 -9.99
N HIS A 12 3.00 -4.71 -10.43
CA HIS A 12 2.09 -5.60 -9.70
C HIS A 12 2.67 -7.02 -9.60
N ASP A 13 3.22 -7.54 -10.68
CA ASP A 13 3.83 -8.87 -10.70
C ASP A 13 5.08 -8.92 -9.81
N GLU A 14 5.92 -7.87 -9.83
CA GLU A 14 7.07 -7.70 -8.94
C GLU A 14 6.65 -7.78 -7.46
N MET A 15 5.63 -7.01 -7.07
CA MET A 15 5.08 -7.05 -5.71
C MET A 15 4.60 -8.44 -5.32
N LEU A 16 3.86 -9.13 -6.20
CA LEU A 16 3.36 -10.47 -5.90
C LEU A 16 4.49 -11.50 -5.77
N VAL A 17 5.53 -11.41 -6.59
CA VAL A 17 6.70 -12.30 -6.51
C VAL A 17 7.40 -12.11 -5.16
N ASP A 18 7.64 -10.88 -4.75
CA ASP A 18 8.28 -10.60 -3.46
C ASP A 18 7.42 -11.00 -2.26
N LEU A 19 6.16 -10.57 -2.22
CA LEU A 19 5.26 -10.80 -1.09
C LEU A 19 4.92 -12.29 -0.88
N ARG A 20 5.11 -13.14 -1.90
CA ARG A 20 4.91 -14.61 -1.82
C ARG A 20 6.15 -15.36 -1.38
N ARG A 21 7.30 -14.72 -1.27
CA ARG A 21 8.52 -15.42 -0.83
C ARG A 21 8.35 -15.94 0.60
N PRO A 22 8.78 -17.17 0.91
CA PRO A 22 8.79 -17.66 2.29
C PRO A 22 9.56 -16.72 3.21
N HIS A 23 9.17 -16.65 4.48
CA HIS A 23 9.83 -15.83 5.47
C HIS A 23 10.02 -16.59 6.79
N ALA A 24 11.22 -16.54 7.35
CA ALA A 24 11.57 -17.25 8.58
C ALA A 24 11.13 -16.50 9.86
N PHE A 25 10.85 -15.18 9.77
CA PHE A 25 10.68 -14.30 10.92
C PHE A 25 9.32 -13.59 10.97
N ALA A 26 8.46 -13.82 10.00
CA ALA A 26 7.13 -13.22 9.93
C ALA A 26 6.15 -14.14 9.20
N PHE A 27 4.85 -13.99 9.46
CA PHE A 27 3.79 -14.70 8.74
C PHE A 27 3.48 -14.09 7.38
N GLU A 28 3.79 -12.80 7.20
CA GLU A 28 3.54 -12.03 6.00
C GLU A 28 4.76 -11.20 5.62
N ARG A 29 4.96 -11.02 4.31
CA ARG A 29 5.90 -10.04 3.81
C ARG A 29 5.20 -8.72 3.59
N VAL A 30 5.93 -7.64 3.76
CA VAL A 30 5.45 -6.27 3.60
C VAL A 30 6.42 -5.45 2.75
N GLY A 31 5.91 -4.38 2.16
CA GLY A 31 6.73 -3.46 1.40
C GLY A 31 6.05 -2.11 1.21
N PHE A 32 6.74 -1.21 0.52
CA PHE A 32 6.23 0.12 0.20
C PHE A 32 6.16 0.32 -1.31
N MET A 33 4.98 0.71 -1.79
CA MET A 33 4.76 1.14 -3.16
C MET A 33 4.66 2.67 -3.21
N TYR A 34 5.28 3.27 -4.21
CA TYR A 34 5.30 4.72 -4.40
C TYR A 34 4.53 5.11 -5.65
N CYS A 35 3.75 6.20 -5.53
CA CYS A 35 2.91 6.70 -6.59
C CYS A 35 3.20 8.17 -6.87
N LYS A 36 3.13 8.56 -8.14
CA LYS A 36 2.94 9.95 -8.52
C LYS A 36 1.47 10.29 -8.43
N GLN A 37 1.16 11.49 -7.92
CA GLN A 37 -0.20 11.99 -7.75
C GLN A 37 -0.50 13.07 -8.77
N SER A 38 -1.69 13.00 -9.36
CA SER A 38 -2.24 14.02 -10.24
C SER A 38 -3.66 14.37 -9.84
N SER A 39 -4.01 15.63 -9.96
CA SER A 39 -5.39 16.10 -9.73
C SER A 39 -6.28 15.73 -10.90
N LEU A 40 -7.50 15.31 -10.60
CA LEU A 40 -8.60 15.15 -11.54
C LEU A 40 -9.68 16.17 -11.23
N ARG A 41 -10.60 16.42 -12.17
CA ARG A 41 -11.74 17.35 -11.98
C ARG A 41 -12.52 17.05 -10.69
N ASN A 42 -12.72 15.77 -10.34
CA ASN A 42 -13.50 15.35 -9.18
C ASN A 42 -12.72 14.38 -8.28
N GLY A 43 -11.41 14.58 -8.11
CA GLY A 43 -10.62 13.69 -7.25
C GLY A 43 -9.13 13.67 -7.58
N ARG A 44 -8.49 12.53 -7.28
CA ARG A 44 -7.05 12.32 -7.48
C ARG A 44 -6.80 11.02 -8.22
N LEU A 45 -5.76 11.03 -9.06
CA LEU A 45 -5.20 9.85 -9.69
C LEU A 45 -3.82 9.59 -9.09
N LEU A 46 -3.62 8.37 -8.63
CA LEU A 46 -2.34 7.86 -8.18
C LEU A 46 -1.81 6.87 -9.23
N LEU A 47 -0.60 7.09 -9.69
CA LEU A 47 0.09 6.23 -10.64
C LEU A 47 1.29 5.59 -9.95
N ALA A 48 1.21 4.30 -9.67
CA ALA A 48 2.31 3.53 -9.09
C ALA A 48 3.48 3.44 -10.08
N TYR A 49 4.72 3.61 -9.57
CA TYR A 49 5.91 3.59 -10.40
C TYR A 49 7.10 2.85 -9.79
N LYS A 50 7.04 2.52 -8.50
CA LYS A 50 8.14 1.94 -7.77
C LYS A 50 7.63 1.10 -6.61
N TYR A 51 8.24 -0.04 -6.38
CA TYR A 51 8.06 -0.87 -5.20
C TYR A 51 9.40 -1.04 -4.48
N ARG A 52 9.37 -1.10 -3.17
CA ARG A 52 10.50 -1.50 -2.33
C ARG A 52 10.03 -2.50 -1.30
N PRO A 53 10.57 -3.72 -1.33
CA PRO A 53 10.37 -4.68 -0.26
C PRO A 53 10.99 -4.17 1.04
N ILE A 54 10.58 -4.73 2.15
CA ILE A 54 11.38 -4.70 3.38
C ILE A 54 12.34 -5.89 3.31
N GLU A 55 13.63 -5.63 3.49
CA GLU A 55 14.66 -6.65 3.41
C GLU A 55 14.59 -7.59 4.61
N ASP A 56 15.03 -8.83 4.45
CA ASP A 56 14.89 -9.88 5.45
C ASP A 56 15.56 -9.50 6.79
N GLU A 57 16.67 -8.77 6.75
CA GLU A 57 17.43 -8.30 7.93
C GLU A 57 16.71 -7.19 8.72
N GLN A 58 15.71 -6.54 8.10
CA GLN A 58 14.95 -5.46 8.71
C GLN A 58 13.70 -5.96 9.46
N TYR A 59 13.37 -7.25 9.32
CA TYR A 59 12.29 -7.84 10.10
C TYR A 59 12.72 -8.16 11.52
N ILE A 60 11.80 -8.00 12.45
CA ILE A 60 11.94 -8.35 13.85
C ILE A 60 11.02 -9.53 14.10
N GLN A 61 11.56 -10.63 14.62
CA GLN A 61 10.75 -11.80 14.95
C GLN A 61 9.71 -11.44 16.02
N ASP A 62 8.43 -11.62 15.67
CA ASP A 62 7.30 -11.38 16.57
C ASP A 62 6.13 -12.26 16.13
N ASP A 63 5.86 -13.31 16.89
CA ASP A 63 4.83 -14.30 16.59
C ASP A 63 3.40 -13.80 16.91
N THR A 64 3.26 -12.57 17.39
CA THR A 64 1.96 -11.98 17.76
C THR A 64 1.34 -11.13 16.67
N VAL A 65 2.09 -10.82 15.59
CA VAL A 65 1.65 -9.99 14.46
C VAL A 65 2.03 -10.64 13.14
N GLY A 66 1.38 -10.23 12.05
CA GLY A 66 1.68 -10.75 10.71
C GLY A 66 3.11 -10.43 10.28
N ALA A 67 3.56 -9.20 10.50
CA ALA A 67 4.92 -8.75 10.24
C ALA A 67 5.30 -7.62 11.20
N ARG A 68 6.54 -7.66 11.68
CA ARG A 68 7.15 -6.55 12.42
C ARG A 68 8.49 -6.20 11.78
N PHE A 69 8.77 -4.94 11.58
CA PHE A 69 10.00 -4.45 10.99
C PHE A 69 10.56 -3.25 11.76
N ASP A 70 11.83 -2.99 11.58
CA ASP A 70 12.54 -1.95 12.30
C ASP A 70 12.20 -0.52 11.82
N SER A 71 12.59 0.46 12.61
CA SER A 71 12.34 1.87 12.29
C SER A 71 13.18 2.39 11.11
N SER A 72 14.25 1.68 10.71
CA SER A 72 15.06 2.08 9.56
C SER A 72 14.28 1.90 8.25
N SER A 73 13.41 0.88 8.16
CA SER A 73 12.51 0.64 7.04
C SER A 73 11.53 1.80 6.86
N VAL A 74 10.90 2.25 7.96
CA VAL A 74 9.99 3.41 7.93
C VAL A 74 10.74 4.67 7.54
N ARG A 75 11.93 4.90 8.11
CA ARG A 75 12.78 6.06 7.78
C ARG A 75 13.15 6.06 6.30
N SER A 76 13.56 4.93 5.75
CA SER A 76 13.88 4.80 4.32
C SER A 76 12.65 5.08 3.44
N ALA A 77 11.47 4.61 3.84
CA ALA A 77 10.23 4.89 3.13
C ALA A 77 9.87 6.39 3.16
N LEU A 78 10.01 7.05 4.31
CA LEU A 78 9.79 8.49 4.45
C LEU A 78 10.80 9.30 3.61
N GLN A 79 12.08 8.93 3.61
CA GLN A 79 13.11 9.57 2.77
C GLN A 79 12.78 9.44 1.29
N THR A 80 12.36 8.24 0.82
CA THR A 80 11.93 8.04 -0.57
C THR A 80 10.70 8.88 -0.91
N THR A 81 9.73 8.96 0.01
CA THR A 81 8.54 9.80 -0.16
C THR A 81 8.91 11.25 -0.38
N LEU A 82 9.84 11.78 0.43
CA LEU A 82 10.29 13.16 0.35
C LEU A 82 11.13 13.42 -0.90
N SER A 83 12.16 12.60 -1.14
CA SER A 83 13.09 12.79 -2.26
C SER A 83 12.40 12.68 -3.62
N ASP A 84 11.50 11.75 -3.76
CA ASP A 84 10.80 11.49 -5.02
C ASP A 84 9.53 12.36 -5.17
N GLY A 85 9.12 13.08 -4.12
CA GLY A 85 7.82 13.77 -4.08
C GLY A 85 6.70 12.79 -4.39
N ALA A 86 6.61 11.72 -3.63
CA ALA A 86 5.70 10.59 -3.91
C ALA A 86 4.64 10.40 -2.82
N SER A 87 3.52 9.80 -3.20
CA SER A 87 2.59 9.15 -2.29
C SER A 87 3.13 7.77 -1.93
N ALA A 88 3.11 7.36 -0.66
CA ALA A 88 3.55 6.04 -0.22
C ALA A 88 2.38 5.17 0.21
N PHE A 89 2.43 3.90 -0.14
CA PHE A 89 1.47 2.87 0.25
C PHE A 89 2.18 1.70 0.90
N HIS A 90 1.80 1.38 2.13
CA HIS A 90 2.18 0.13 2.78
C HIS A 90 1.40 -1.02 2.15
N ILE A 91 2.08 -2.13 1.86
CA ILE A 91 1.50 -3.27 1.15
C ILE A 91 1.82 -4.57 1.85
N HIS A 92 0.84 -5.46 1.97
CA HIS A 92 1.02 -6.85 2.37
C HIS A 92 0.07 -7.78 1.60
N LEU A 93 0.29 -9.09 1.71
CA LEU A 93 -0.45 -10.11 1.00
C LEU A 93 -1.09 -11.10 1.98
N HIS A 94 -2.38 -11.29 1.88
CA HIS A 94 -3.10 -12.40 2.50
C HIS A 94 -3.11 -13.62 1.56
N SER A 95 -2.63 -14.76 2.03
CA SER A 95 -2.45 -15.98 1.23
C SER A 95 -3.74 -16.76 0.97
N HIS A 96 -4.82 -16.05 0.58
CA HIS A 96 -6.10 -16.66 0.19
C HIS A 96 -6.63 -16.04 -1.11
N ALA A 97 -7.59 -16.69 -1.77
CA ALA A 97 -8.34 -16.12 -2.89
C ALA A 97 -9.55 -15.31 -2.39
N GLY A 98 -10.07 -14.45 -3.26
CA GLY A 98 -11.20 -13.57 -2.97
C GLY A 98 -10.78 -12.21 -2.43
N THR A 99 -11.75 -11.36 -2.17
CA THR A 99 -11.54 -9.98 -1.71
C THR A 99 -10.95 -9.96 -0.30
N PRO A 100 -9.71 -9.47 -0.11
CA PRO A 100 -9.13 -9.38 1.22
C PRO A 100 -9.76 -8.26 2.03
N GLN A 101 -9.55 -8.28 3.34
CA GLN A 101 -9.99 -7.22 4.24
C GLN A 101 -8.84 -6.81 5.15
N PHE A 102 -8.82 -5.54 5.54
CA PHE A 102 -7.92 -5.08 6.60
C PHE A 102 -8.33 -5.73 7.93
N SER A 103 -7.42 -6.44 8.56
CA SER A 103 -7.62 -6.97 9.90
C SER A 103 -7.67 -5.86 10.94
N ARG A 104 -8.02 -6.20 12.19
CA ARG A 104 -7.93 -5.25 13.30
C ARG A 104 -6.48 -4.81 13.57
N VAL A 105 -5.53 -5.71 13.36
CA VAL A 105 -4.10 -5.42 13.50
C VAL A 105 -3.67 -4.44 12.42
N ASP A 106 -3.97 -4.71 11.15
CA ASP A 106 -3.66 -3.80 10.04
C ASP A 106 -4.22 -2.40 10.28
N THR A 107 -5.48 -2.31 10.71
CA THR A 107 -6.13 -1.03 10.98
C THR A 107 -5.39 -0.24 12.05
N ARG A 108 -5.00 -0.90 13.15
CA ARG A 108 -4.23 -0.26 14.24
C ARG A 108 -2.85 0.18 13.79
N GLU A 109 -2.14 -0.69 13.06
CA GLU A 109 -0.80 -0.36 12.55
C GLU A 109 -0.83 0.79 11.56
N MET A 110 -1.84 0.85 10.69
CA MET A 110 -2.01 1.97 9.76
C MET A 110 -2.33 3.29 10.47
N GLN A 111 -3.07 3.26 11.58
CA GLN A 111 -3.32 4.44 12.40
C GLN A 111 -2.03 5.01 13.03
N ALA A 112 -1.03 4.18 13.28
CA ALA A 112 0.28 4.63 13.77
C ALA A 112 1.23 5.06 12.63
N LEU A 113 1.24 4.33 11.53
CA LEU A 113 2.20 4.50 10.43
C LEU A 113 1.84 5.66 9.50
N ILE A 114 0.59 5.72 9.04
CA ILE A 114 0.18 6.64 7.97
C ILE A 114 0.32 8.12 8.36
N PRO A 115 0.04 8.55 9.60
CA PRO A 115 0.25 9.94 10.00
C PRO A 115 1.68 10.44 9.77
N CYS A 116 2.70 9.57 9.87
CA CYS A 116 4.09 9.95 9.60
C CYS A 116 4.26 10.44 8.15
N PHE A 117 3.62 9.78 7.19
CA PHE A 117 3.65 10.16 5.78
C PHE A 117 2.79 11.39 5.49
N VAL A 118 1.59 11.47 6.06
CA VAL A 118 0.69 12.63 5.89
C VAL A 118 1.32 13.90 6.46
N ASN A 119 1.97 13.82 7.61
CA ASN A 119 2.66 14.96 8.23
C ASN A 119 3.89 15.40 7.41
N LEU A 120 4.58 14.45 6.76
CA LEU A 120 5.73 14.73 5.91
C LEU A 120 5.36 15.41 4.59
N SER A 121 4.23 14.99 3.99
CA SER A 121 3.76 15.47 2.68
C SER A 121 2.24 15.68 2.71
N PRO A 122 1.76 16.74 3.38
CA PRO A 122 0.33 16.96 3.64
C PRO A 122 -0.50 17.21 2.36
N GLU A 123 0.14 17.64 1.27
CA GLU A 123 -0.50 17.84 -0.03
C GLU A 123 -0.81 16.53 -0.76
N ARG A 124 -0.33 15.39 -0.25
CA ARG A 124 -0.46 14.08 -0.89
C ARG A 124 -1.40 13.15 -0.15
N CYS A 125 -1.88 12.16 -0.88
CA CYS A 125 -2.55 11.00 -0.29
C CYS A 125 -1.52 9.89 -0.05
N HIS A 126 -1.59 9.29 1.12
CA HIS A 126 -0.81 8.09 1.48
C HIS A 126 -1.77 6.97 1.85
N GLY A 127 -1.33 5.72 1.84
CA GLY A 127 -2.29 4.66 2.05
C GLY A 127 -1.72 3.29 2.37
N ALA A 128 -2.61 2.31 2.32
CA ALA A 128 -2.29 0.91 2.44
C ALA A 128 -3.08 0.08 1.43
N LEU A 129 -2.47 -1.02 0.98
CA LEU A 129 -3.08 -2.03 0.16
C LEU A 129 -2.97 -3.39 0.84
N VAL A 130 -4.03 -4.15 0.80
CA VAL A 130 -4.03 -5.58 1.08
C VAL A 130 -4.28 -6.30 -0.24
N LEU A 131 -3.36 -7.17 -0.61
CA LEU A 131 -3.48 -8.05 -1.76
C LEU A 131 -3.99 -9.42 -1.30
N SER A 132 -4.70 -10.10 -2.17
CA SER A 132 -4.90 -11.55 -2.11
C SER A 132 -4.33 -12.20 -3.35
N LEU A 133 -4.57 -13.50 -3.53
CA LEU A 133 -4.06 -14.21 -4.71
C LEU A 133 -4.67 -13.69 -6.03
N ASP A 134 -5.86 -13.05 -5.98
CA ASP A 134 -6.64 -12.64 -7.15
C ASP A 134 -7.33 -11.28 -7.00
N SER A 135 -7.19 -10.60 -5.87
CA SER A 135 -7.87 -9.34 -5.60
C SER A 135 -7.00 -8.33 -4.84
N ILE A 136 -7.41 -7.07 -4.83
CA ILE A 136 -6.73 -5.96 -4.16
C ILE A 136 -7.77 -5.05 -3.54
N VAL A 137 -7.59 -4.69 -2.28
CA VAL A 137 -8.30 -3.60 -1.61
C VAL A 137 -7.32 -2.56 -1.11
N GLY A 138 -7.78 -1.33 -0.95
CA GLY A 138 -6.94 -0.26 -0.45
C GLY A 138 -7.71 0.83 0.27
N ARG A 139 -7.01 1.49 1.18
CA ARG A 139 -7.46 2.69 1.85
C ARG A 139 -6.46 3.81 1.65
N VAL A 140 -6.94 5.03 1.66
CA VAL A 140 -6.14 6.22 1.46
C VAL A 140 -6.47 7.27 2.51
N TRP A 141 -5.44 7.95 2.98
CA TRP A 141 -5.49 9.03 3.96
C TRP A 141 -4.88 10.30 3.38
N SER A 142 -5.38 11.43 3.81
CA SER A 142 -4.84 12.76 3.54
C SER A 142 -5.21 13.69 4.69
N VAL A 143 -4.73 14.92 4.66
CA VAL A 143 -5.15 15.94 5.62
C VAL A 143 -6.67 16.12 5.65
N ASP A 144 -7.30 16.09 4.47
CA ASP A 144 -8.75 16.23 4.34
C ASP A 144 -9.54 14.96 4.72
N CYS A 145 -8.85 13.82 4.87
CA CYS A 145 -9.45 12.52 5.21
C CYS A 145 -8.58 11.76 6.23
N PRO A 146 -8.50 12.24 7.49
CA PRO A 146 -7.62 11.67 8.51
C PRO A 146 -8.05 10.28 9.00
N LEU A 147 -9.30 9.89 8.83
CA LEU A 147 -9.83 8.56 9.18
C LEU A 147 -9.59 7.52 8.07
N GLY A 148 -9.14 7.98 6.91
CA GLY A 148 -8.97 7.14 5.73
C GLY A 148 -10.27 6.72 5.07
N GLU A 149 -10.26 6.65 3.75
CA GLU A 149 -11.39 6.20 2.92
C GLU A 149 -10.96 5.09 1.97
N PRO A 150 -11.87 4.22 1.54
CA PRO A 150 -11.55 3.22 0.52
C PRO A 150 -11.10 3.88 -0.79
N LEU A 151 -10.13 3.28 -1.47
CA LEU A 151 -9.83 3.62 -2.85
C LEU A 151 -11.06 3.33 -3.72
N SER A 152 -11.54 4.32 -4.46
CA SER A 152 -12.75 4.17 -5.28
C SER A 152 -12.56 3.22 -6.47
N LYS A 153 -11.33 3.11 -6.96
CA LYS A 153 -10.97 2.21 -8.06
C LYS A 153 -9.48 1.90 -8.04
N ILE A 154 -9.16 0.61 -8.19
CA ILE A 154 -7.80 0.13 -8.41
C ILE A 154 -7.77 -0.53 -9.80
N SER A 155 -6.78 -0.21 -10.61
CA SER A 155 -6.60 -0.77 -11.95
C SER A 155 -5.18 -1.29 -12.09
N VAL A 156 -5.03 -2.55 -12.45
CA VAL A 156 -3.76 -3.10 -12.95
C VAL A 156 -3.77 -2.98 -14.46
N VAL A 157 -2.80 -2.26 -15.01
CA VAL A 157 -2.74 -1.87 -16.42
C VAL A 157 -1.60 -2.60 -17.10
N GLY A 158 -1.93 -3.38 -18.12
CA GLY A 158 -1.02 -4.13 -19.00
C GLY A 158 -1.72 -4.38 -20.34
N GLU A 159 -1.44 -5.50 -21.00
CA GLU A 159 -2.15 -5.92 -22.22
C GLU A 159 -3.67 -6.07 -21.97
N ARG A 160 -4.04 -6.45 -20.77
CA ARG A 160 -5.42 -6.47 -20.28
C ARG A 160 -5.51 -5.62 -19.02
N ILE A 161 -6.58 -4.84 -18.89
CA ILE A 161 -6.86 -4.04 -17.70
C ILE A 161 -7.66 -4.91 -16.72
N ARG A 162 -7.13 -5.10 -15.52
CA ARG A 162 -7.84 -5.70 -14.39
C ARG A 162 -8.34 -4.58 -13.48
N LEU A 163 -9.62 -4.62 -13.08
CA LEU A 163 -10.27 -3.62 -12.27
C LEU A 163 -10.67 -4.22 -10.92
N PHE A 164 -10.37 -3.52 -9.86
CA PHE A 164 -10.74 -3.85 -8.49
C PHE A 164 -11.35 -2.60 -7.85
N GLY A 165 -12.24 -2.76 -6.91
CA GLY A 165 -12.84 -1.65 -6.18
C GLY A 165 -14.14 -2.07 -5.51
N TYR A 166 -14.64 -1.21 -4.65
CA TYR A 166 -15.97 -1.38 -4.08
C TYR A 166 -17.02 -1.22 -5.20
N ARG A 167 -17.90 -2.19 -5.36
CA ARG A 167 -19.14 -1.98 -6.09
C ARG A 167 -20.00 -1.06 -5.23
N ASN A 168 -20.32 0.11 -5.75
CA ASN A 168 -21.52 0.82 -5.30
C ASN A 168 -22.67 0.10 -6.01
N ASP A 169 -23.37 -0.77 -5.31
CA ASP A 169 -24.69 -1.23 -5.70
C ASP A 169 -25.71 -0.10 -5.47
#